data_c36445418027136d9c69fef8db22c653
#
_entry.id   c36445418027136d9c69fef8db22c653
#
_cell.length_a   1.000
_cell.length_b   1.000
_cell.length_c   1.000
_cell.angle_alpha   90.00
_cell.angle_beta   90.00
_cell.angle_gamma   90.00
#
_symmetry.space_group_name_H-M   'P 1'
#
loop_
_entity.id
_entity.type
_entity.pdbx_description
1 polymer ?
#
loop_
_entity_poly.entity_id
_entity_poly.type
_entity_poly.pdbx_seq_one_letter_code
_entity_poly.pdbx_strand_id
1 'polypeptide(L)'
;MHTKLLVITGIVISQPAWADLTPKSHIGFAGIDFQSKVAVDYGYNDNVTYQPHSSDAIGSSFQSAAPVLSMSGERGQDKYLLMYSGDYRNYSSDSADNYNDHFFRFNGAWRYGLKHGLTLNLEDTLGHESRGRGITEGFLPGQFEQYGIKSPLTTNFINSELRYSYGAPDGRGKAELALLYKKLTFGNTSDVQDSSEDFYNYIQEQEWHENSLVAEIFDQYTSKTRFRYSFITNQRRYDNNSEKDTNEYYLLYGLKSQLTGKTNVDMNISWLYKTFENNANSHDFNGLNWDIKGEWKPIQQSVFTVHSAQSIKDPSEVGGYILVTQYGLSYQHFWLGNRFSTLLDYSYTSEDYKKQNKDRHDKDGVFSVTMSYDYTPSVNFEIKYQIDTLNSNKDTDSFYIGPNDNQEVIRTLGYDNSMIMLKAKVQI
;
A
#
# COMPACT_ATOMS: atom_id res chain seq x y z
N MET A 1 6.27 4.59 -5.45
CA MET A 1 5.55 4.02 -4.28
C MET A 1 4.36 3.28 -4.85
N HIS A 2 4.39 1.94 -4.86
CA HIS A 2 3.27 1.18 -5.39
C HIS A 2 2.04 1.51 -4.57
N THR A 3 1.07 2.16 -5.16
CA THR A 3 -0.30 2.12 -4.64
C THR A 3 -0.79 0.69 -4.88
N LYS A 4 -0.21 -0.27 -4.13
CA LYS A 4 -0.78 -1.60 -4.05
C LYS A 4 -2.15 -1.37 -3.47
N LEU A 5 -3.17 -1.48 -4.31
CA LEU A 5 -4.55 -1.55 -3.87
C LEU A 5 -4.64 -2.79 -2.99
N LEU A 6 -4.30 -2.60 -1.73
CA LEU A 6 -4.34 -3.65 -0.73
C LEU A 6 -5.80 -4.02 -0.56
N VAL A 7 -6.13 -5.23 -0.91
CA VAL A 7 -7.26 -5.92 -0.29
C VAL A 7 -7.02 -5.79 1.21
N ILE A 8 -7.84 -4.99 1.88
CA ILE A 8 -7.70 -4.72 3.30
C ILE A 8 -8.18 -5.94 4.07
N THR A 9 -7.34 -6.91 4.19
CA THR A 9 -7.20 -7.59 5.45
C THR A 9 -6.35 -6.64 6.29
N GLY A 10 -6.84 -6.18 7.42
CA GLY A 10 -6.12 -5.25 8.28
C GLY A 10 -4.71 -5.79 8.55
N ILE A 11 -3.78 -5.41 7.69
CA ILE A 11 -2.38 -5.50 8.00
C ILE A 11 -2.18 -4.42 9.05
N VAL A 12 -2.33 -4.81 10.30
CA VAL A 12 -1.52 -4.20 11.32
C VAL A 12 -0.12 -4.46 10.82
N ILE A 13 0.46 -3.48 10.12
CA ILE A 13 1.90 -3.39 10.00
C ILE A 13 2.35 -3.39 11.44
N SER A 14 2.67 -4.57 11.97
CA SER A 14 3.43 -4.65 13.20
C SER A 14 4.71 -3.94 12.82
N GLN A 15 4.78 -2.67 13.21
CA GLN A 15 6.04 -1.96 13.17
C GLN A 15 7.03 -2.92 13.82
N PRO A 16 8.17 -3.23 13.21
CA PRO A 16 9.17 -4.02 13.88
C PRO A 16 9.31 -3.40 15.27
N ALA A 17 9.31 -4.24 16.30
CA ALA A 17 9.53 -3.78 17.67
C ALA A 17 10.96 -3.23 17.69
N TRP A 18 11.10 -1.98 17.29
CA TRP A 18 12.29 -1.19 17.48
C TRP A 18 12.55 -1.27 18.98
N ALA A 19 13.74 -1.61 19.37
CA ALA A 19 14.14 -1.38 20.75
C ALA A 19 13.97 0.11 20.97
N ASP A 20 12.94 0.44 21.68
CA ASP A 20 12.28 1.72 21.60
C ASP A 20 13.08 2.73 22.37
N LEU A 21 14.01 3.40 21.67
CA LEU A 21 14.60 4.64 22.14
C LEU A 21 13.63 5.81 21.85
N THR A 22 12.33 5.54 21.73
CA THR A 22 11.34 6.58 21.48
C THR A 22 11.34 7.57 22.64
N PRO A 23 11.53 8.86 22.34
CA PRO A 23 11.35 9.89 23.33
C PRO A 23 9.89 9.84 23.80
N LYS A 24 9.65 10.08 25.07
CA LYS A 24 8.28 10.24 25.60
C LYS A 24 7.65 11.48 24.95
N SER A 25 6.35 11.42 24.68
CA SER A 25 5.60 12.60 24.24
C SER A 25 5.88 13.77 25.18
N HIS A 26 6.26 14.92 24.64
CA HIS A 26 6.76 16.04 25.43
C HIS A 26 5.69 17.00 25.88
N ILE A 27 4.48 16.95 25.32
CA ILE A 27 3.46 17.96 25.57
C ILE A 27 2.14 17.25 25.84
N GLY A 28 1.89 16.91 27.10
CA GLY A 28 0.54 16.58 27.57
C GLY A 28 -0.20 17.89 27.91
N PHE A 29 -1.21 18.24 27.12
CA PHE A 29 -2.13 19.32 27.45
C PHE A 29 -3.55 18.79 27.55
N ALA A 30 -4.20 19.00 28.68
CA ALA A 30 -5.59 18.56 28.92
C ALA A 30 -5.84 17.06 28.66
N GLY A 31 -4.84 16.19 28.89
CA GLY A 31 -4.94 14.74 28.65
C GLY A 31 -4.76 14.33 27.19
N ILE A 32 -4.24 15.22 26.35
CA ILE A 32 -3.89 14.94 24.96
C ILE A 32 -2.36 14.94 24.84
N ASP A 33 -1.82 13.85 24.29
CA ASP A 33 -0.40 13.71 23.99
C ASP A 33 -0.11 14.13 22.54
N PHE A 34 0.87 15.00 22.36
CA PHE A 34 1.33 15.47 21.06
C PHE A 34 2.69 14.85 20.76
N GLN A 35 2.87 14.38 19.54
CA GLN A 35 4.17 13.94 19.04
C GLN A 35 4.39 14.56 17.67
N SER A 36 5.60 15.08 17.45
CA SER A 36 6.05 15.50 16.14
C SER A 36 7.33 14.79 15.76
N LYS A 37 7.41 14.37 14.51
CA LYS A 37 8.60 13.77 13.91
C LYS A 37 8.82 14.43 12.56
N VAL A 38 10.07 14.57 12.18
CA VAL A 38 10.41 15.00 10.84
C VAL A 38 11.55 14.09 10.33
N ALA A 39 11.42 13.60 9.12
CA ALA A 39 12.51 12.99 8.38
C ALA A 39 12.90 13.92 7.23
N VAL A 40 14.20 14.05 7.01
CA VAL A 40 14.75 14.73 5.83
C VAL A 40 15.67 13.76 5.11
N ASP A 41 15.55 13.71 3.80
CA ASP A 41 16.32 12.78 2.96
C ASP A 41 17.07 13.57 1.90
N TYR A 42 18.25 13.05 1.56
CA TYR A 42 18.97 13.39 0.34
C TYR A 42 19.39 12.11 -0.36
N GLY A 43 19.14 12.02 -1.65
CA GLY A 43 19.45 10.81 -2.39
C GLY A 43 19.63 11.03 -3.89
N TYR A 44 19.87 9.93 -4.57
CA TYR A 44 19.96 9.85 -6.01
C TYR A 44 19.14 8.66 -6.50
N ASN A 45 18.36 8.86 -7.56
CA ASN A 45 17.62 7.85 -8.27
C ASN A 45 18.08 7.88 -9.73
N ASP A 46 18.45 6.74 -10.29
CA ASP A 46 19.00 6.66 -11.63
C ASP A 46 17.93 6.59 -12.75
N ASN A 47 16.67 6.34 -12.38
CA ASN A 47 15.57 6.20 -13.35
C ASN A 47 14.25 6.72 -12.73
N VAL A 48 14.09 8.04 -12.62
CA VAL A 48 12.96 8.69 -11.94
C VAL A 48 11.62 8.37 -12.60
N THR A 49 11.60 8.26 -13.93
CA THR A 49 10.39 8.00 -14.72
C THR A 49 10.22 6.53 -15.14
N TYR A 50 11.01 5.62 -14.54
CA TYR A 50 10.89 4.17 -14.75
C TYR A 50 10.96 3.76 -16.23
N GLN A 51 11.88 4.37 -16.98
CA GLN A 51 12.05 4.09 -18.40
C GLN A 51 12.63 2.70 -18.63
N PRO A 52 12.14 1.97 -19.66
CA PRO A 52 12.60 0.62 -19.97
C PRO A 52 14.01 0.60 -20.57
N HIS A 53 14.41 1.67 -21.23
CA HIS A 53 15.72 1.79 -21.85
C HIS A 53 16.61 2.75 -21.07
N SER A 54 17.82 2.36 -20.78
CA SER A 54 18.80 3.19 -20.05
C SER A 54 19.14 4.49 -20.79
N SER A 55 18.95 4.55 -22.12
CA SER A 55 19.13 5.77 -22.92
C SER A 55 18.06 6.83 -22.63
N ASP A 56 16.89 6.43 -22.17
CA ASP A 56 15.74 7.28 -21.90
C ASP A 56 15.56 7.55 -20.39
N ALA A 57 16.34 6.83 -19.57
CA ALA A 57 16.31 6.97 -18.12
C ALA A 57 16.84 8.34 -17.67
N ILE A 58 16.09 8.98 -16.80
CA ILE A 58 16.46 10.27 -16.19
C ILE A 58 16.96 10.01 -14.77
N GLY A 59 18.26 10.18 -14.58
CA GLY A 59 18.87 10.14 -13.26
C GLY A 59 18.80 11.51 -12.57
N SER A 60 18.37 11.54 -11.31
CA SER A 60 18.26 12.78 -10.56
C SER A 60 18.59 12.63 -9.08
N SER A 61 19.34 13.61 -8.54
CA SER A 61 19.38 13.81 -7.10
C SER A 61 18.05 14.34 -6.61
N PHE A 62 17.70 14.02 -5.38
CA PHE A 62 16.48 14.52 -4.76
C PHE A 62 16.70 14.92 -3.31
N GLN A 63 15.83 15.80 -2.84
CA GLN A 63 15.66 16.14 -1.43
C GLN A 63 14.22 15.85 -1.05
N SER A 64 14.00 15.29 0.14
CA SER A 64 12.64 15.11 0.65
C SER A 64 12.51 15.51 2.11
N ALA A 65 11.28 15.85 2.49
CA ALA A 65 10.88 16.10 3.87
C ALA A 65 9.59 15.34 4.16
N ALA A 66 9.59 14.58 5.25
CA ALA A 66 8.44 13.79 5.67
C ALA A 66 8.09 14.12 7.14
N PRO A 67 7.26 15.16 7.39
CA PRO A 67 6.73 15.47 8.71
C PRO A 67 5.65 14.46 9.13
N VAL A 68 5.60 14.14 10.42
CA VAL A 68 4.52 13.39 11.07
C VAL A 68 4.10 14.13 12.33
N LEU A 69 2.82 14.47 12.42
CA LEU A 69 2.19 15.08 13.59
C LEU A 69 1.12 14.14 14.10
N SER A 70 1.11 13.80 15.36
CA SER A 70 0.07 12.99 15.98
C SER A 70 -0.42 13.57 17.29
N MET A 71 -1.72 13.43 17.51
CA MET A 71 -2.42 13.80 18.73
C MET A 71 -3.17 12.56 19.22
N SER A 72 -2.92 12.13 20.43
CA SER A 72 -3.63 11.01 21.02
C SER A 72 -4.22 11.39 22.38
N GLY A 73 -5.38 10.85 22.68
CA GLY A 73 -6.05 11.10 23.95
C GLY A 73 -6.88 9.91 24.40
N GLU A 74 -7.00 9.74 25.71
CA GLU A 74 -7.82 8.70 26.30
C GLU A 74 -8.81 9.32 27.31
N ARG A 75 -10.06 8.85 27.29
CA ARG A 75 -11.08 9.22 28.28
C ARG A 75 -11.77 7.97 28.80
N GLY A 76 -11.36 7.52 29.96
CA GLY A 76 -11.83 6.24 30.46
C GLY A 76 -11.32 5.08 29.64
N GLN A 77 -12.23 4.42 28.90
CA GLN A 77 -11.88 3.35 27.97
C GLN A 77 -11.88 3.80 26.49
N ASP A 78 -12.28 5.04 26.26
CA ASP A 78 -12.33 5.60 24.90
C ASP A 78 -10.96 6.13 24.52
N LYS A 79 -10.59 5.89 23.23
CA LYS A 79 -9.29 6.27 22.67
C LYS A 79 -9.48 7.05 21.40
N TYR A 80 -8.64 8.05 21.21
CA TYR A 80 -8.66 8.92 20.03
C TYR A 80 -7.24 9.11 19.52
N LEU A 81 -7.07 9.04 18.20
CA LEU A 81 -5.84 9.34 17.50
C LEU A 81 -6.16 10.20 16.29
N LEU A 82 -5.51 11.34 16.17
CA LEU A 82 -5.46 12.13 14.94
C LEU A 82 -4.02 12.19 14.48
N MET A 83 -3.76 11.89 13.22
CA MET A 83 -2.43 11.91 12.64
C MET A 83 -2.45 12.59 11.27
N TYR A 84 -1.47 13.43 11.06
CA TYR A 84 -1.10 13.95 9.76
C TYR A 84 0.34 13.52 9.45
N SER A 85 0.59 13.09 8.21
CA SER A 85 1.96 12.96 7.69
C SER A 85 2.03 13.49 6.26
N GLY A 86 3.22 13.97 5.88
CA GLY A 86 3.52 14.41 4.52
C GLY A 86 4.70 13.63 3.95
N ASP A 87 4.80 13.60 2.63
CA ASP A 87 6.00 13.19 1.88
C ASP A 87 6.19 14.18 0.73
N TYR A 88 7.21 15.04 0.86
CA TYR A 88 7.49 16.11 -0.08
C TYR A 88 8.83 15.84 -0.72
N ARG A 89 8.88 15.72 -2.06
CA ARG A 89 10.12 15.43 -2.77
C ARG A 89 10.34 16.37 -3.94
N ASN A 90 11.57 16.87 -4.02
CA ASN A 90 12.04 17.71 -5.11
C ASN A 90 13.24 17.03 -5.79
N TYR A 91 13.15 16.85 -7.08
CA TYR A 91 14.21 16.35 -7.95
C TYR A 91 14.99 17.50 -8.57
N SER A 92 16.32 17.37 -8.64
CA SER A 92 17.18 18.47 -9.12
C SER A 92 17.26 18.53 -10.65
N SER A 93 17.20 17.39 -11.33
CA SER A 93 17.35 17.30 -12.79
C SER A 93 16.01 17.23 -13.52
N ASP A 94 14.96 16.80 -12.85
CA ASP A 94 13.60 16.72 -13.41
C ASP A 94 12.57 17.22 -12.41
N SER A 95 12.35 18.55 -12.40
CA SER A 95 11.34 19.16 -11.53
C SER A 95 9.90 18.76 -11.90
N ALA A 96 9.69 18.18 -13.08
CA ALA A 96 8.40 17.66 -13.48
C ALA A 96 7.95 16.47 -12.64
N ASP A 97 8.87 15.76 -11.96
CA ASP A 97 8.55 14.63 -11.08
C ASP A 97 8.46 15.00 -9.60
N ASN A 98 8.51 16.30 -9.27
CA ASN A 98 8.28 16.77 -7.90
C ASN A 98 6.88 16.43 -7.43
N TYR A 99 6.76 16.07 -6.14
CA TYR A 99 5.46 15.76 -5.56
C TYR A 99 5.33 16.20 -4.10
N ASN A 100 4.08 16.35 -3.67
CA ASN A 100 3.70 16.66 -2.30
C ASN A 100 2.51 15.77 -1.91
N ASP A 101 2.79 14.74 -1.13
CA ASP A 101 1.76 13.83 -0.65
C ASP A 101 1.34 14.20 0.78
N HIS A 102 0.04 14.03 1.07
CA HIS A 102 -0.53 14.29 2.38
C HIS A 102 -1.38 13.09 2.83
N PHE A 103 -1.23 12.71 4.08
CA PHE A 103 -1.95 11.58 4.67
C PHE A 103 -2.60 12.02 5.96
N PHE A 104 -3.92 11.92 6.02
CA PHE A 104 -4.71 12.22 7.19
C PHE A 104 -5.31 10.92 7.74
N ARG A 105 -5.23 10.74 9.05
CA ARG A 105 -5.84 9.60 9.73
C ARG A 105 -6.51 10.05 11.00
N PHE A 106 -7.76 9.61 11.19
CA PHE A 106 -8.47 9.67 12.45
C PHE A 106 -8.87 8.26 12.88
N ASN A 107 -8.61 7.92 14.15
CA ASN A 107 -9.11 6.71 14.78
C ASN A 107 -9.81 7.09 16.08
N GLY A 108 -11.08 6.73 16.19
CA GLY A 108 -11.88 6.84 17.42
C GLY A 108 -12.34 5.46 17.84
N ALA A 109 -12.10 5.08 19.09
CA ALA A 109 -12.56 3.82 19.67
C ALA A 109 -13.32 4.10 20.96
N TRP A 110 -14.56 3.66 21.02
CA TRP A 110 -15.48 3.84 22.16
C TRP A 110 -15.84 2.50 22.75
N ARG A 111 -15.91 2.45 24.08
CA ARG A 111 -16.29 1.26 24.82
C ARG A 111 -17.56 1.51 25.65
N TYR A 112 -18.56 0.67 25.41
CA TYR A 112 -19.80 0.70 26.15
C TYR A 112 -19.89 -0.55 27.05
N GLY A 113 -19.51 -0.38 28.32
CA GLY A 113 -19.37 -1.49 29.26
C GLY A 113 -18.25 -2.47 28.83
N LEU A 114 -18.38 -3.74 29.25
CA LEU A 114 -17.33 -4.74 29.08
C LEU A 114 -17.35 -5.39 27.70
N LYS A 115 -18.49 -5.39 27.00
CA LYS A 115 -18.67 -6.23 25.80
C LYS A 115 -18.86 -5.47 24.51
N HIS A 116 -19.27 -4.21 24.54
CA HIS A 116 -19.59 -3.45 23.33
C HIS A 116 -18.48 -2.47 23.00
N GLY A 117 -18.08 -2.46 21.76
CA GLY A 117 -17.12 -1.49 21.21
C GLY A 117 -17.59 -0.94 19.88
N LEU A 118 -17.28 0.31 19.63
CA LEU A 118 -17.43 0.97 18.34
C LEU A 118 -16.09 1.57 17.96
N THR A 119 -15.68 1.39 16.70
CA THR A 119 -14.46 2.01 16.18
C THR A 119 -14.78 2.72 14.88
N LEU A 120 -14.31 3.94 14.73
CA LEU A 120 -14.34 4.71 13.49
C LEU A 120 -12.92 4.97 13.04
N ASN A 121 -12.58 4.53 11.83
CA ASN A 121 -11.35 4.84 11.14
C ASN A 121 -11.67 5.70 9.92
N LEU A 122 -11.00 6.84 9.79
CA LEU A 122 -11.07 7.70 8.61
C LEU A 122 -9.64 7.93 8.13
N GLU A 123 -9.42 7.67 6.85
CA GLU A 123 -8.14 7.92 6.18
C GLU A 123 -8.41 8.68 4.88
N ASP A 124 -7.62 9.72 4.65
CA ASP A 124 -7.61 10.49 3.41
C ASP A 124 -6.16 10.63 2.95
N THR A 125 -5.88 10.14 1.75
CA THR A 125 -4.57 10.15 1.13
C THR A 125 -4.62 10.98 -0.14
N LEU A 126 -4.03 12.16 -0.08
CA LEU A 126 -3.72 12.97 -1.25
C LEU A 126 -2.31 12.58 -1.70
N GLY A 127 -2.23 11.67 -2.66
CA GLY A 127 -0.99 11.09 -3.17
C GLY A 127 -0.77 11.40 -4.64
N HIS A 128 0.16 10.68 -5.24
CA HIS A 128 0.45 10.78 -6.67
C HIS A 128 0.77 9.40 -7.29
N GLU A 129 0.61 9.31 -8.60
CA GLU A 129 1.25 8.30 -9.44
C GLU A 129 2.44 8.94 -10.16
N SER A 130 3.64 8.41 -9.92
CA SER A 130 4.86 8.89 -10.62
C SER A 130 4.71 8.68 -12.12
N ARG A 131 5.28 9.57 -12.94
CA ARG A 131 5.35 9.36 -14.39
C ARG A 131 6.08 8.05 -14.70
N GLY A 132 5.54 7.25 -15.62
CA GLY A 132 6.03 5.90 -15.91
C GLY A 132 5.53 4.81 -14.96
N ARG A 133 4.59 5.12 -14.07
CA ARG A 133 3.93 4.15 -13.16
C ARG A 133 2.41 4.30 -13.22
N GLY A 134 1.70 3.27 -12.75
CA GLY A 134 0.24 3.28 -12.72
C GLY A 134 -0.38 3.42 -14.11
N ILE A 135 -1.20 4.45 -14.31
CA ILE A 135 -1.86 4.72 -15.59
C ILE A 135 -0.85 4.97 -16.72
N THR A 136 0.29 5.58 -16.40
CA THR A 136 1.35 5.92 -17.36
C THR A 136 2.49 4.90 -17.41
N GLU A 137 2.27 3.69 -16.86
CA GLU A 137 3.27 2.62 -16.90
C GLU A 137 3.70 2.32 -18.34
N GLY A 138 5.02 2.31 -18.56
CA GLY A 138 5.62 2.01 -19.86
C GLY A 138 5.53 3.13 -20.90
N PHE A 139 5.14 4.35 -20.50
CA PHE A 139 5.18 5.51 -21.39
C PHE A 139 6.61 6.00 -21.59
N LEU A 140 6.99 6.18 -22.86
CA LEU A 140 8.24 6.81 -23.24
C LEU A 140 8.15 8.35 -23.13
N PRO A 141 9.28 9.09 -23.09
CA PRO A 141 9.29 10.54 -22.93
C PRO A 141 8.37 11.30 -23.91
N GLY A 142 8.34 10.89 -25.19
CA GLY A 142 7.47 11.51 -26.19
C GLY A 142 5.97 11.33 -25.93
N GLN A 143 5.58 10.27 -25.21
CA GLN A 143 4.17 10.06 -24.85
C GLN A 143 3.73 10.95 -23.69
N PHE A 144 4.64 11.29 -22.76
CA PHE A 144 4.33 12.29 -21.74
C PHE A 144 4.00 13.67 -22.38
N GLU A 145 4.74 14.07 -23.39
CA GLU A 145 4.46 15.29 -24.15
C GLU A 145 3.15 15.16 -24.94
N GLN A 146 2.97 14.05 -25.67
CA GLN A 146 1.79 13.79 -26.50
C GLN A 146 0.49 13.86 -25.70
N TYR A 147 0.47 13.29 -24.49
CA TYR A 147 -0.71 13.21 -23.63
C TYR A 147 -0.77 14.32 -22.57
N GLY A 148 0.13 15.30 -22.60
CA GLY A 148 0.12 16.43 -21.69
C GLY A 148 0.46 16.09 -20.24
N ILE A 149 1.23 15.02 -20.01
CA ILE A 149 1.62 14.55 -18.65
C ILE A 149 2.86 15.32 -18.21
N LYS A 150 2.65 16.55 -17.76
CA LYS A 150 3.72 17.48 -17.35
C LYS A 150 4.20 17.28 -15.91
N SER A 151 3.46 16.52 -15.12
CA SER A 151 3.77 16.19 -13.71
C SER A 151 3.09 14.88 -13.31
N PRO A 152 3.41 14.28 -12.16
CA PRO A 152 2.71 13.11 -11.64
C PRO A 152 1.20 13.36 -11.54
N LEU A 153 0.41 12.36 -11.90
CA LEU A 153 -1.04 12.41 -11.69
C LEU A 153 -1.32 12.38 -10.19
N THR A 154 -2.04 13.35 -9.66
CA THR A 154 -2.43 13.32 -8.26
C THR A 154 -3.59 12.36 -8.04
N THR A 155 -3.61 11.70 -6.89
CA THR A 155 -4.66 10.79 -6.48
C THR A 155 -5.27 11.24 -5.16
N ASN A 156 -6.58 11.09 -5.03
CA ASN A 156 -7.25 11.20 -3.73
C ASN A 156 -7.88 9.84 -3.41
N PHE A 157 -7.40 9.23 -2.32
CA PHE A 157 -7.92 7.95 -1.84
C PHE A 157 -8.51 8.12 -0.44
N ILE A 158 -9.83 7.96 -0.35
CA ILE A 158 -10.59 7.99 0.91
C ILE A 158 -10.85 6.54 1.34
N ASN A 159 -10.61 6.25 2.62
CA ASN A 159 -10.97 5.00 3.25
C ASN A 159 -11.63 5.27 4.60
N SER A 160 -12.86 4.80 4.76
CA SER A 160 -13.67 4.97 5.96
C SER A 160 -14.16 3.62 6.46
N GLU A 161 -14.02 3.33 7.74
CA GLU A 161 -14.52 2.11 8.37
C GLU A 161 -15.26 2.45 9.66
N LEU A 162 -16.48 1.96 9.78
CA LEU A 162 -17.25 1.92 11.02
C LEU A 162 -17.39 0.46 11.46
N ARG A 163 -16.83 0.12 12.61
CA ARG A 163 -16.79 -1.24 13.15
C ARG A 163 -17.43 -1.34 14.51
N TYR A 164 -18.42 -2.21 14.64
CA TYR A 164 -19.01 -2.60 15.91
C TYR A 164 -18.42 -3.93 16.35
N SER A 165 -18.07 -4.04 17.64
CA SER A 165 -17.55 -5.27 18.24
C SER A 165 -18.40 -5.70 19.44
N TYR A 166 -18.66 -7.01 19.54
CA TYR A 166 -19.32 -7.64 20.67
C TYR A 166 -18.44 -8.72 21.28
N GLY A 167 -18.08 -8.56 22.54
CA GLY A 167 -17.21 -9.45 23.31
C GLY A 167 -16.22 -8.67 24.15
N ALA A 168 -15.77 -9.26 25.24
CA ALA A 168 -14.71 -8.66 26.04
C ALA A 168 -13.39 -8.64 25.22
N PRO A 169 -12.55 -7.59 25.36
CA PRO A 169 -11.28 -7.49 24.61
C PRO A 169 -10.40 -8.74 24.76
N ASP A 170 -10.29 -9.24 25.99
CA ASP A 170 -9.49 -10.42 26.33
C ASP A 170 -10.34 -11.70 26.48
N GLY A 171 -11.59 -11.65 26.02
CA GLY A 171 -12.51 -12.79 26.06
C GLY A 171 -12.16 -13.85 25.03
N ARG A 172 -12.59 -15.09 25.27
CA ARG A 172 -12.41 -16.19 24.34
C ARG A 172 -13.05 -15.91 22.99
N GLY A 173 -14.27 -15.40 22.97
CA GLY A 173 -15.03 -15.13 21.74
C GLY A 173 -15.30 -13.64 21.56
N LYS A 174 -15.16 -13.17 20.32
CA LYS A 174 -15.51 -11.82 19.91
C LYS A 174 -16.13 -11.87 18.52
N ALA A 175 -17.23 -11.13 18.32
CA ALA A 175 -17.83 -10.94 17.00
C ALA A 175 -17.69 -9.47 16.58
N GLU A 176 -17.48 -9.23 15.30
CA GLU A 176 -17.39 -7.88 14.73
C GLU A 176 -18.21 -7.77 13.46
N LEU A 177 -18.77 -6.59 13.25
CA LEU A 177 -19.44 -6.20 12.02
C LEU A 177 -18.87 -4.84 11.61
N ALA A 178 -18.38 -4.73 10.38
CA ALA A 178 -17.86 -3.48 9.85
C ALA A 178 -18.47 -3.11 8.50
N LEU A 179 -18.69 -1.81 8.33
CA LEU A 179 -19.03 -1.16 7.07
C LEU A 179 -17.83 -0.34 6.63
N LEU A 180 -17.41 -0.52 5.38
CA LEU A 180 -16.30 0.22 4.79
C LEU A 180 -16.78 0.96 3.54
N TYR A 181 -16.23 2.14 3.35
CA TYR A 181 -16.37 2.91 2.12
C TYR A 181 -14.99 3.35 1.65
N LYS A 182 -14.70 3.13 0.37
CA LYS A 182 -13.46 3.58 -0.27
C LYS A 182 -13.79 4.31 -1.55
N LYS A 183 -12.97 5.30 -1.88
CA LYS A 183 -13.07 6.04 -3.14
C LYS A 183 -11.68 6.40 -3.63
N LEU A 184 -11.43 6.23 -4.94
CA LEU A 184 -10.24 6.69 -5.65
C LEU A 184 -10.66 7.66 -6.73
N THR A 185 -10.02 8.83 -6.78
CA THR A 185 -10.16 9.80 -7.86
C THR A 185 -8.79 10.32 -8.29
N PHE A 186 -8.71 10.79 -9.54
CA PHE A 186 -7.51 11.39 -10.10
C PHE A 186 -7.67 12.90 -10.23
N GLY A 187 -6.57 13.63 -10.07
CA GLY A 187 -6.51 15.07 -10.21
C GLY A 187 -5.29 15.49 -11.04
N ASN A 188 -5.11 16.81 -11.16
CA ASN A 188 -4.04 17.40 -11.96
C ASN A 188 -4.09 16.97 -13.44
N THR A 189 -5.31 16.83 -13.99
CA THR A 189 -5.58 16.28 -15.32
C THR A 189 -5.92 17.36 -16.38
N SER A 190 -5.85 18.65 -16.04
CA SER A 190 -6.21 19.75 -16.97
C SER A 190 -5.31 19.78 -18.21
N ASP A 191 -3.99 19.64 -18.04
CA ASP A 191 -3.06 19.61 -19.17
C ASP A 191 -3.27 18.38 -20.05
N VAL A 192 -3.68 17.26 -19.44
CA VAL A 192 -4.03 16.03 -20.17
C VAL A 192 -5.29 16.26 -21.00
N GLN A 193 -6.32 16.86 -20.42
CA GLN A 193 -7.57 17.16 -21.12
C GLN A 193 -7.35 18.09 -22.32
N ASP A 194 -6.51 19.12 -22.15
CA ASP A 194 -6.16 20.07 -23.22
C ASP A 194 -5.36 19.40 -24.35
N SER A 195 -4.56 18.36 -24.04
CA SER A 195 -3.70 17.68 -25.01
C SER A 195 -4.39 16.48 -25.68
N SER A 196 -5.17 15.71 -24.92
CA SER A 196 -5.89 14.52 -25.38
C SER A 196 -7.12 14.27 -24.52
N GLU A 197 -8.30 14.64 -25.03
CA GLU A 197 -9.57 14.37 -24.38
C GLU A 197 -9.82 12.86 -24.21
N ASP A 198 -9.42 12.04 -25.18
CA ASP A 198 -9.59 10.60 -25.12
C ASP A 198 -8.75 9.95 -23.99
N PHE A 199 -7.50 10.42 -23.80
CA PHE A 199 -6.67 9.92 -22.70
C PHE A 199 -7.15 10.46 -21.33
N TYR A 200 -7.65 11.70 -21.28
CA TYR A 200 -8.32 12.21 -20.09
C TYR A 200 -9.51 11.34 -19.68
N ASN A 201 -10.39 11.00 -20.63
CA ASN A 201 -11.53 10.12 -20.38
C ASN A 201 -11.10 8.75 -19.88
N TYR A 202 -10.03 8.17 -20.44
CA TYR A 202 -9.45 6.91 -19.97
C TYR A 202 -8.97 7.01 -18.52
N ILE A 203 -8.37 8.14 -18.08
CA ILE A 203 -8.00 8.35 -16.67
C ILE A 203 -9.26 8.38 -15.80
N GLN A 204 -10.31 9.09 -16.23
CA GLN A 204 -11.56 9.19 -15.49
C GLN A 204 -12.27 7.83 -15.35
N GLU A 205 -12.12 6.93 -16.32
CA GLU A 205 -12.61 5.56 -16.24
C GLU A 205 -11.91 4.68 -15.21
N GLN A 206 -10.78 5.13 -14.64
CA GLN A 206 -10.11 4.43 -13.54
C GLN A 206 -10.61 4.86 -12.16
N GLU A 207 -11.48 5.87 -12.08
CA GLU A 207 -12.09 6.33 -10.84
C GLU A 207 -13.18 5.39 -10.37
N TRP A 208 -13.19 5.09 -9.07
CA TRP A 208 -14.15 4.15 -8.51
C TRP A 208 -14.46 4.44 -7.03
N HIS A 209 -15.60 3.90 -6.59
CA HIS A 209 -15.92 3.76 -5.18
C HIS A 209 -16.28 2.30 -4.84
N GLU A 210 -16.06 1.92 -3.58
CA GLU A 210 -16.30 0.56 -3.09
C GLU A 210 -17.01 0.60 -1.74
N ASN A 211 -18.11 -0.14 -1.64
CA ASN A 211 -18.80 -0.40 -0.38
C ASN A 211 -18.52 -1.84 0.05
N SER A 212 -18.15 -2.03 1.32
CA SER A 212 -17.86 -3.36 1.86
C SER A 212 -18.61 -3.61 3.16
N LEU A 213 -19.03 -4.86 3.34
CA LEU A 213 -19.55 -5.40 4.60
C LEU A 213 -18.62 -6.52 5.04
N VAL A 214 -18.17 -6.45 6.29
CA VAL A 214 -17.30 -7.45 6.91
C VAL A 214 -17.96 -7.98 8.17
N ALA A 215 -18.17 -9.28 8.25
CA ALA A 215 -18.63 -9.98 9.44
C ALA A 215 -17.54 -10.94 9.90
N GLU A 216 -17.11 -10.85 11.16
CA GLU A 216 -15.99 -11.61 11.69
C GLU A 216 -16.32 -12.23 13.04
N ILE A 217 -15.79 -13.42 13.25
CA ILE A 217 -15.79 -14.11 14.54
C ILE A 217 -14.37 -14.48 14.90
N PHE A 218 -13.98 -14.14 16.12
CA PHE A 218 -12.67 -14.50 16.67
C PHE A 218 -12.86 -15.52 17.79
N ASP A 219 -12.02 -16.56 17.80
CA ASP A 219 -11.91 -17.55 18.89
C ASP A 219 -10.47 -17.56 19.42
N GLN A 220 -10.30 -17.08 20.65
CA GLN A 220 -9.04 -17.18 21.38
C GLN A 220 -8.90 -18.60 21.93
N TYR A 221 -8.36 -19.51 21.11
CA TYR A 221 -8.22 -20.93 21.46
C TYR A 221 -7.27 -21.16 22.63
N THR A 222 -6.11 -20.46 22.62
CA THR A 222 -5.18 -20.40 23.74
C THR A 222 -4.73 -18.95 23.96
N SER A 223 -3.98 -18.68 25.03
CA SER A 223 -3.36 -17.35 25.22
C SER A 223 -2.43 -16.92 24.08
N LYS A 224 -1.98 -17.87 23.23
CA LYS A 224 -1.02 -17.67 22.16
C LYS A 224 -1.60 -17.89 20.77
N THR A 225 -2.80 -18.44 20.66
CA THR A 225 -3.41 -18.83 19.38
C THR A 225 -4.82 -18.30 19.27
N ARG A 226 -5.08 -17.55 18.21
CA ARG A 226 -6.39 -17.00 17.88
C ARG A 226 -6.77 -17.39 16.46
N PHE A 227 -7.97 -17.88 16.29
CA PHE A 227 -8.62 -18.09 15.00
C PHE A 227 -9.51 -16.92 14.63
N ARG A 228 -9.68 -16.71 13.32
CA ARG A 228 -10.58 -15.73 12.72
C ARG A 228 -11.37 -16.40 11.62
N TYR A 229 -12.66 -16.16 11.59
CA TYR A 229 -13.58 -16.59 10.54
C TYR A 229 -14.27 -15.33 10.03
N SER A 230 -14.15 -15.04 8.73
CA SER A 230 -14.71 -13.82 8.18
C SER A 230 -15.50 -14.10 6.92
N PHE A 231 -16.63 -13.42 6.79
CA PHE A 231 -17.33 -13.22 5.53
C PHE A 231 -17.18 -11.76 5.13
N ILE A 232 -16.73 -11.51 3.89
CA ILE A 232 -16.52 -10.17 3.35
C ILE A 232 -17.23 -10.08 2.02
N THR A 233 -17.93 -8.99 1.79
CA THR A 233 -18.46 -8.65 0.47
C THR A 233 -18.05 -7.24 0.11
N ASN A 234 -17.53 -7.06 -1.11
CA ASN A 234 -17.16 -5.79 -1.69
C ASN A 234 -17.97 -5.54 -2.95
N GLN A 235 -18.45 -4.31 -3.09
CA GLN A 235 -19.13 -3.84 -4.30
C GLN A 235 -18.36 -2.64 -4.81
N ARG A 236 -17.56 -2.82 -5.86
CA ARG A 236 -16.84 -1.76 -6.54
C ARG A 236 -17.60 -1.29 -7.75
N ARG A 237 -17.71 0.02 -7.87
CA ARG A 237 -18.38 0.70 -8.98
C ARG A 237 -17.45 1.75 -9.54
N TYR A 238 -17.24 1.70 -10.84
CA TYR A 238 -16.44 2.67 -11.57
C TYR A 238 -17.35 3.80 -12.03
N ASP A 239 -16.98 5.03 -11.67
CA ASP A 239 -17.87 6.20 -11.83
C ASP A 239 -18.15 6.51 -13.31
N ASN A 240 -17.20 6.21 -14.21
CA ASN A 240 -17.29 6.54 -15.65
C ASN A 240 -17.22 5.31 -16.58
N ASN A 241 -17.08 4.07 -16.04
CA ASN A 241 -17.05 2.85 -16.86
C ASN A 241 -17.68 1.67 -16.12
N SER A 242 -18.99 1.51 -16.23
CA SER A 242 -19.73 0.45 -15.54
C SER A 242 -19.39 -0.98 -16.01
N GLU A 243 -18.73 -1.16 -17.16
CA GLU A 243 -18.27 -2.50 -17.60
C GLU A 243 -17.18 -3.07 -16.68
N LYS A 244 -16.52 -2.22 -15.90
CA LYS A 244 -15.51 -2.59 -14.90
C LYS A 244 -16.12 -2.91 -13.52
N ASP A 245 -17.43 -2.74 -13.33
CA ASP A 245 -18.10 -2.97 -12.05
C ASP A 245 -17.97 -4.40 -11.59
N THR A 246 -17.60 -4.58 -10.32
CA THR A 246 -17.38 -5.90 -9.73
C THR A 246 -18.06 -6.07 -8.38
N ASN A 247 -18.43 -7.34 -8.10
CA ASN A 247 -18.80 -7.79 -6.76
C ASN A 247 -17.86 -8.91 -6.34
N GLU A 248 -17.41 -8.86 -5.10
CA GLU A 248 -16.52 -9.86 -4.52
C GLU A 248 -17.10 -10.41 -3.23
N TYR A 249 -16.95 -11.72 -3.04
CA TYR A 249 -17.39 -12.45 -1.86
C TYR A 249 -16.24 -13.32 -1.36
N TYR A 250 -15.87 -13.13 -0.08
CA TYR A 250 -14.79 -13.89 0.54
C TYR A 250 -15.33 -14.72 1.71
N LEU A 251 -14.91 -15.96 1.76
CA LEU A 251 -14.93 -16.75 2.98
C LEU A 251 -13.48 -16.91 3.45
N LEU A 252 -13.16 -16.36 4.62
CA LEU A 252 -11.80 -16.30 5.11
C LEU A 252 -11.65 -17.06 6.43
N TYR A 253 -10.57 -17.83 6.51
CA TYR A 253 -10.05 -18.44 7.73
C TYR A 253 -8.70 -17.85 8.06
N GLY A 254 -8.54 -17.32 9.27
CA GLY A 254 -7.31 -16.74 9.78
C GLY A 254 -6.80 -17.48 11.02
N LEU A 255 -5.50 -17.55 11.13
CA LEU A 255 -4.77 -18.07 12.28
C LEU A 255 -3.67 -17.10 12.65
N LYS A 256 -3.68 -16.63 13.89
CA LYS A 256 -2.55 -15.91 14.48
C LYS A 256 -2.04 -16.68 15.67
N SER A 257 -0.76 -17.10 15.65
CA SER A 257 -0.21 -17.95 16.69
C SER A 257 1.25 -17.63 17.00
N GLN A 258 1.56 -17.59 18.28
CA GLN A 258 2.92 -17.68 18.79
C GLN A 258 3.27 -19.17 18.96
N LEU A 259 3.78 -19.80 17.91
CA LEU A 259 4.11 -21.23 17.90
C LEU A 259 5.14 -21.61 18.96
N THR A 260 6.13 -20.74 19.14
CA THR A 260 7.16 -20.85 20.18
C THR A 260 7.46 -19.48 20.77
N GLY A 261 8.31 -19.40 21.80
CA GLY A 261 8.81 -18.11 22.30
C GLY A 261 9.62 -17.31 21.27
N LYS A 262 9.95 -17.91 20.12
CA LYS A 262 10.79 -17.32 19.06
C LYS A 262 10.12 -17.27 17.70
N THR A 263 8.93 -17.83 17.54
CA THR A 263 8.27 -18.00 16.23
C THR A 263 6.83 -17.56 16.31
N ASN A 264 6.47 -16.58 15.47
CA ASN A 264 5.12 -16.09 15.27
C ASN A 264 4.67 -16.43 13.84
N VAL A 265 3.40 -16.80 13.70
CA VAL A 265 2.76 -17.02 12.40
C VAL A 265 1.44 -16.25 12.36
N ASP A 266 1.21 -15.57 11.27
CA ASP A 266 -0.06 -14.94 10.90
C ASP A 266 -0.44 -15.45 9.51
N MET A 267 -1.58 -16.14 9.41
CA MET A 267 -2.02 -16.80 8.19
C MET A 267 -3.49 -16.47 7.94
N ASN A 268 -3.80 -16.07 6.75
CA ASN A 268 -5.15 -15.89 6.25
C ASN A 268 -5.27 -16.64 4.93
N ILE A 269 -6.28 -17.49 4.82
CA ILE A 269 -6.63 -18.18 3.59
C ILE A 269 -8.08 -17.83 3.30
N SER A 270 -8.38 -17.44 2.08
CA SER A 270 -9.74 -17.11 1.68
C SER A 270 -10.11 -17.77 0.36
N TRP A 271 -11.38 -18.15 0.26
CA TRP A 271 -12.00 -18.47 -1.01
C TRP A 271 -12.66 -17.19 -1.52
N LEU A 272 -12.27 -16.74 -2.71
CA LEU A 272 -12.81 -15.55 -3.37
C LEU A 272 -13.71 -16.00 -4.56
N TYR A 273 -14.91 -15.46 -4.58
CA TYR A 273 -15.77 -15.42 -5.76
C TYR A 273 -15.95 -13.97 -6.19
N LYS A 274 -15.52 -13.62 -7.42
CA LYS A 274 -15.60 -12.29 -8.00
C LYS A 274 -16.36 -12.34 -9.31
N THR A 275 -17.35 -11.47 -9.45
CA THR A 275 -18.20 -11.35 -10.64
C THR A 275 -18.09 -9.96 -11.25
N PHE A 276 -18.27 -9.88 -12.55
CA PHE A 276 -18.40 -8.65 -13.32
C PHE A 276 -19.86 -8.45 -13.72
N GLU A 277 -20.46 -7.30 -13.36
CA GLU A 277 -21.90 -7.14 -13.52
C GLU A 277 -22.33 -6.80 -14.94
N ASN A 278 -21.61 -5.91 -15.61
CA ASN A 278 -22.07 -5.28 -16.86
C ASN A 278 -21.26 -5.71 -18.09
N ASN A 279 -20.40 -6.72 -17.97
CA ASN A 279 -19.56 -7.19 -19.06
C ASN A 279 -19.75 -8.69 -19.28
N ALA A 280 -20.55 -9.05 -20.27
CA ALA A 280 -20.81 -10.46 -20.63
C ALA A 280 -19.55 -11.20 -21.15
N ASN A 281 -18.53 -10.49 -21.59
CA ASN A 281 -17.27 -11.06 -22.06
C ASN A 281 -16.25 -11.25 -20.95
N SER A 282 -16.47 -10.65 -19.78
CA SER A 282 -15.63 -10.86 -18.60
C SER A 282 -15.89 -12.25 -17.99
N HIS A 283 -14.85 -12.81 -17.43
CA HIS A 283 -14.93 -14.10 -16.77
C HIS A 283 -14.80 -13.93 -15.27
N ASP A 284 -15.77 -14.46 -14.56
CA ASP A 284 -15.75 -14.54 -13.11
C ASP A 284 -14.48 -15.24 -12.62
N PHE A 285 -13.97 -14.79 -11.49
CA PHE A 285 -12.91 -15.48 -10.77
C PHE A 285 -13.51 -16.30 -9.62
N ASN A 286 -13.02 -17.52 -9.49
CA ASN A 286 -13.39 -18.40 -8.38
C ASN A 286 -12.14 -19.18 -7.95
N GLY A 287 -11.59 -18.85 -6.78
CA GLY A 287 -10.32 -19.45 -6.37
C GLY A 287 -9.85 -19.05 -4.98
N LEU A 288 -8.71 -19.60 -4.61
CA LEU A 288 -8.04 -19.35 -3.33
C LEU A 288 -7.17 -18.11 -3.42
N ASN A 289 -7.21 -17.32 -2.35
CA ASN A 289 -6.24 -16.30 -2.01
C ASN A 289 -5.64 -16.62 -0.65
N TRP A 290 -4.42 -16.17 -0.41
CA TRP A 290 -3.76 -16.31 0.89
C TRP A 290 -2.88 -15.10 1.19
N ASP A 291 -2.62 -14.92 2.48
CA ASP A 291 -1.63 -14.00 3.03
C ASP A 291 -1.03 -14.68 4.26
N ILE A 292 0.24 -15.04 4.18
CA ILE A 292 0.94 -15.82 5.19
C ILE A 292 2.22 -15.10 5.55
N LYS A 293 2.38 -14.78 6.84
CA LYS A 293 3.58 -14.17 7.39
C LYS A 293 4.13 -15.02 8.52
N GLY A 294 5.42 -15.34 8.45
CA GLY A 294 6.18 -15.99 9.50
C GLY A 294 7.28 -15.08 10.03
N GLU A 295 7.42 -14.99 11.34
CA GLU A 295 8.51 -14.28 11.99
C GLU A 295 9.27 -15.24 12.90
N TRP A 296 10.60 -15.27 12.79
CA TRP A 296 11.47 -16.09 13.59
C TRP A 296 12.60 -15.27 14.21
N LYS A 297 12.71 -15.35 15.54
CA LYS A 297 13.74 -14.67 16.35
C LYS A 297 14.68 -15.70 16.96
N PRO A 298 15.67 -16.22 16.20
CA PRO A 298 16.61 -17.23 16.73
C PRO A 298 17.35 -16.74 17.97
N ILE A 299 17.76 -15.48 17.94
CA ILE A 299 18.36 -14.73 19.05
C ILE A 299 17.64 -13.38 19.18
N GLN A 300 17.82 -12.70 20.32
CA GLN A 300 17.12 -11.42 20.57
C GLN A 300 17.46 -10.32 19.54
N GLN A 301 18.69 -10.36 19.00
CA GLN A 301 19.19 -9.36 18.06
C GLN A 301 18.84 -9.65 16.60
N SER A 302 18.29 -10.82 16.27
CA SER A 302 18.02 -11.18 14.86
C SER A 302 16.56 -11.55 14.66
N VAL A 303 15.97 -10.96 13.62
CA VAL A 303 14.60 -11.22 13.19
C VAL A 303 14.60 -11.61 11.72
N PHE A 304 14.09 -12.81 11.42
CA PHE A 304 13.78 -13.24 10.06
C PHE A 304 12.28 -13.15 9.85
N THR A 305 11.87 -12.57 8.74
CA THR A 305 10.46 -12.51 8.32
C THR A 305 10.34 -13.11 6.94
N VAL A 306 9.38 -14.02 6.76
CA VAL A 306 8.98 -14.54 5.46
C VAL A 306 7.52 -14.17 5.22
N HIS A 307 7.20 -13.82 3.98
CA HIS A 307 5.85 -13.46 3.57
C HIS A 307 5.52 -14.12 2.24
N SER A 308 4.29 -14.61 2.11
CA SER A 308 3.73 -15.07 0.84
C SER A 308 2.28 -14.64 0.75
N ALA A 309 1.88 -14.06 -0.37
CA ALA A 309 0.50 -13.67 -0.61
C ALA A 309 0.08 -13.98 -2.04
N GLN A 310 -1.20 -14.28 -2.23
CA GLN A 310 -1.86 -14.32 -3.53
C GLN A 310 -3.15 -13.52 -3.46
N SER A 311 -3.37 -12.68 -4.46
CA SER A 311 -4.56 -11.85 -4.60
C SER A 311 -4.93 -11.64 -6.06
N ILE A 312 -6.12 -11.10 -6.27
CA ILE A 312 -6.60 -10.68 -7.58
C ILE A 312 -6.58 -9.16 -7.66
N LYS A 313 -6.09 -8.63 -8.78
CA LYS A 313 -6.07 -7.20 -9.10
C LYS A 313 -6.93 -6.96 -10.35
N ASP A 314 -7.67 -5.86 -10.36
CA ASP A 314 -8.35 -5.40 -11.56
C ASP A 314 -7.33 -4.81 -12.54
N PRO A 315 -7.40 -5.15 -13.83
CA PRO A 315 -6.62 -4.48 -14.85
C PRO A 315 -7.14 -3.06 -15.09
N SER A 316 -6.33 -2.22 -15.70
CA SER A 316 -6.77 -0.89 -16.15
C SER A 316 -7.76 -0.97 -17.33
N GLU A 317 -7.66 -2.01 -18.15
CA GLU A 317 -8.56 -2.27 -19.27
C GLU A 317 -9.79 -3.06 -18.82
N VAL A 318 -10.81 -3.07 -19.68
CA VAL A 318 -12.07 -3.81 -19.45
C VAL A 318 -11.84 -5.32 -19.62
N GLY A 319 -12.39 -6.09 -18.69
CA GLY A 319 -12.41 -7.56 -18.71
C GLY A 319 -11.15 -8.23 -18.13
N GLY A 320 -11.31 -9.46 -17.70
CA GLY A 320 -10.25 -10.25 -17.10
C GLY A 320 -9.85 -9.86 -15.68
N TYR A 321 -8.75 -10.43 -15.24
CA TYR A 321 -8.14 -10.16 -13.93
C TYR A 321 -6.63 -10.44 -13.97
N ILE A 322 -5.91 -9.86 -13.04
CA ILE A 322 -4.49 -10.12 -12.84
C ILE A 322 -4.32 -10.95 -11.58
N LEU A 323 -3.75 -12.15 -11.72
CA LEU A 323 -3.37 -12.97 -10.56
C LEU A 323 -2.01 -12.49 -10.06
N VAL A 324 -1.99 -11.95 -8.86
CA VAL A 324 -0.78 -11.40 -8.24
C VAL A 324 -0.30 -12.37 -7.17
N THR A 325 0.93 -12.88 -7.31
CA THR A 325 1.59 -13.71 -6.30
C THR A 325 2.82 -12.99 -5.79
N GLN A 326 2.96 -12.89 -4.48
CA GLN A 326 4.06 -12.18 -3.82
C GLN A 326 4.81 -13.08 -2.87
N TYR A 327 6.13 -12.91 -2.83
CA TYR A 327 7.03 -13.49 -1.85
C TYR A 327 7.91 -12.40 -1.26
N GLY A 328 8.14 -12.45 0.04
CA GLY A 328 9.01 -11.51 0.76
C GLY A 328 9.94 -12.25 1.71
N LEU A 329 11.15 -11.78 1.80
CA LEU A 329 12.15 -12.23 2.77
C LEU A 329 12.81 -11.00 3.39
N SER A 330 12.81 -10.93 4.70
CA SER A 330 13.45 -9.83 5.44
C SER A 330 14.33 -10.38 6.54
N TYR A 331 15.53 -9.80 6.68
CA TYR A 331 16.44 -10.09 7.80
C TYR A 331 16.85 -8.78 8.46
N GLN A 332 16.53 -8.65 9.74
CA GLN A 332 16.96 -7.52 10.56
C GLN A 332 17.92 -8.00 11.65
N HIS A 333 19.01 -7.28 11.80
CA HIS A 333 19.97 -7.52 12.89
C HIS A 333 20.27 -6.24 13.65
N PHE A 334 20.26 -6.35 14.98
CA PHE A 334 20.58 -5.26 15.90
C PHE A 334 21.97 -5.46 16.50
N TRP A 335 22.80 -4.42 16.39
CA TRP A 335 24.17 -4.40 16.85
C TRP A 335 24.33 -3.38 18.00
N LEU A 336 25.44 -3.41 18.70
CA LEU A 336 25.84 -2.36 19.66
C LEU A 336 24.75 -2.00 20.68
N GLY A 337 24.13 -3.01 21.30
CA GLY A 337 23.04 -2.76 22.24
C GLY A 337 21.80 -2.13 21.60
N ASN A 338 21.52 -2.50 20.36
CA ASN A 338 20.40 -2.06 19.53
C ASN A 338 20.50 -0.61 18.97
N ARG A 339 21.62 0.08 19.16
CA ARG A 339 21.82 1.43 18.60
C ARG A 339 22.11 1.43 17.11
N PHE A 340 22.62 0.34 16.57
CA PHE A 340 22.85 0.17 15.14
C PHE A 340 22.04 -1.03 14.66
N SER A 341 21.39 -0.92 13.52
CA SER A 341 20.68 -2.03 12.89
C SER A 341 20.94 -2.10 11.40
N THR A 342 20.88 -3.32 10.88
CA THR A 342 20.93 -3.61 9.45
C THR A 342 19.65 -4.34 9.08
N LEU A 343 18.96 -3.89 8.04
CA LEU A 343 17.79 -4.54 7.46
C LEU A 343 18.12 -4.88 6.00
N LEU A 344 18.00 -6.16 5.67
CA LEU A 344 17.98 -6.66 4.30
C LEU A 344 16.54 -7.05 3.99
N ASP A 345 16.03 -6.55 2.88
CA ASP A 345 14.66 -6.83 2.44
C ASP A 345 14.64 -7.20 0.97
N TYR A 346 13.94 -8.27 0.64
CA TYR A 346 13.70 -8.70 -0.74
C TYR A 346 12.24 -9.03 -0.91
N SER A 347 11.62 -8.44 -1.93
CA SER A 347 10.27 -8.80 -2.37
C SER A 347 10.27 -9.16 -3.85
N TYR A 348 9.49 -10.17 -4.17
CA TYR A 348 9.26 -10.63 -5.54
C TYR A 348 7.76 -10.68 -5.77
N THR A 349 7.28 -10.06 -6.85
CA THR A 349 5.89 -10.08 -7.28
C THR A 349 5.80 -10.64 -8.69
N SER A 350 4.89 -11.57 -8.89
CA SER A 350 4.54 -12.12 -10.20
C SER A 350 3.11 -11.72 -10.51
N GLU A 351 2.89 -11.11 -11.66
CA GLU A 351 1.58 -10.72 -12.18
C GLU A 351 1.25 -11.52 -13.44
N ASP A 352 0.25 -12.39 -13.36
CA ASP A 352 -0.26 -13.18 -14.47
C ASP A 352 -1.55 -12.55 -14.99
N TYR A 353 -1.55 -12.05 -16.21
CA TYR A 353 -2.72 -11.48 -16.87
C TYR A 353 -3.62 -12.59 -17.40
N LYS A 354 -4.85 -12.68 -16.89
CA LYS A 354 -5.81 -13.73 -17.24
C LYS A 354 -6.99 -13.13 -18.00
N LYS A 355 -7.38 -13.80 -19.10
CA LYS A 355 -8.54 -13.48 -19.95
C LYS A 355 -8.38 -12.26 -20.87
N GLN A 356 -7.58 -11.31 -20.47
CA GLN A 356 -7.16 -10.18 -21.27
C GLN A 356 -5.64 -10.25 -21.34
N ASN A 357 -5.04 -9.94 -22.45
CA ASN A 357 -3.58 -10.02 -22.60
C ASN A 357 -2.96 -11.29 -21.96
N LYS A 358 -3.68 -12.41 -22.08
CA LYS A 358 -3.50 -13.66 -21.33
C LYS A 358 -2.10 -14.28 -21.42
N ASP A 359 -1.28 -13.79 -22.37
CA ASP A 359 0.10 -14.23 -22.53
C ASP A 359 1.10 -13.29 -21.85
N ARG A 360 0.63 -12.21 -21.18
CA ARG A 360 1.50 -11.29 -20.44
C ARG A 360 1.75 -11.86 -19.05
N HIS A 361 3.02 -11.84 -18.66
CA HIS A 361 3.51 -12.25 -17.37
C HIS A 361 4.64 -11.32 -16.93
N ASP A 362 4.40 -10.58 -15.85
CA ASP A 362 5.34 -9.61 -15.31
C ASP A 362 5.96 -10.12 -14.01
N LYS A 363 7.22 -9.78 -13.79
CA LYS A 363 8.00 -10.10 -12.60
C LYS A 363 8.64 -8.81 -12.07
N ASP A 364 8.25 -8.43 -10.89
CA ASP A 364 8.78 -7.26 -10.19
C ASP A 364 9.63 -7.76 -9.01
N GLY A 365 10.85 -7.28 -8.91
CA GLY A 365 11.80 -7.62 -7.86
C GLY A 365 12.33 -6.37 -7.19
N VAL A 366 12.15 -6.25 -5.87
CA VAL A 366 12.72 -5.14 -5.09
C VAL A 366 13.66 -5.70 -4.04
N PHE A 367 14.92 -5.27 -4.09
CA PHE A 367 15.92 -5.56 -3.05
C PHE A 367 16.34 -4.27 -2.37
N SER A 368 16.43 -4.28 -1.05
CA SER A 368 16.97 -3.14 -0.32
C SER A 368 17.86 -3.52 0.85
N VAL A 369 18.83 -2.66 1.12
CA VAL A 369 19.70 -2.68 2.29
C VAL A 369 19.52 -1.36 3.02
N THR A 370 19.14 -1.42 4.30
CA THR A 370 19.05 -0.25 5.16
C THR A 370 19.96 -0.42 6.36
N MET A 371 20.80 0.55 6.62
CA MET A 371 21.62 0.68 7.83
C MET A 371 21.09 1.85 8.62
N SER A 372 20.82 1.65 9.90
CA SER A 372 20.22 2.67 10.78
C SER A 372 21.02 2.82 12.04
N TYR A 373 21.24 4.07 12.48
CA TYR A 373 21.98 4.39 13.70
C TYR A 373 21.22 5.40 14.56
N ASP A 374 20.89 4.99 15.78
CA ASP A 374 20.28 5.84 16.80
C ASP A 374 21.36 6.64 17.52
N TYR A 375 21.58 7.89 17.07
CA TYR A 375 22.54 8.80 17.69
C TYR A 375 22.10 9.20 19.10
N THR A 376 20.84 9.57 19.24
CA THR A 376 20.14 9.80 20.51
C THR A 376 18.76 9.14 20.44
N PRO A 377 18.01 9.05 21.56
CA PRO A 377 16.62 8.60 21.51
C PRO A 377 15.71 9.38 20.55
N SER A 378 16.06 10.64 20.28
CA SER A 378 15.28 11.54 19.40
C SER A 378 15.86 11.72 18.00
N VAL A 379 17.09 11.20 17.72
CA VAL A 379 17.79 11.42 16.46
C VAL A 379 18.29 10.10 15.90
N ASN A 380 17.85 9.77 14.70
CA ASN A 380 18.25 8.58 13.97
C ASN A 380 18.78 8.97 12.59
N PHE A 381 19.82 8.28 12.13
CA PHE A 381 20.39 8.39 10.79
C PHE A 381 20.26 7.06 10.06
N GLU A 382 19.91 7.12 8.77
CA GLU A 382 19.80 5.93 7.92
C GLU A 382 20.53 6.14 6.60
N ILE A 383 21.08 5.03 6.10
CA ILE A 383 21.52 4.90 4.71
C ILE A 383 20.69 3.77 4.12
N LYS A 384 20.06 4.01 2.97
CA LYS A 384 19.32 3.00 2.23
C LYS A 384 19.83 2.92 0.79
N TYR A 385 20.05 1.70 0.32
CA TYR A 385 20.22 1.38 -1.09
C TYR A 385 19.09 0.47 -1.52
N GLN A 386 18.50 0.73 -2.67
CA GLN A 386 17.39 -0.07 -3.21
C GLN A 386 17.58 -0.28 -4.70
N ILE A 387 17.28 -1.49 -5.16
CA ILE A 387 17.14 -1.85 -6.56
C ILE A 387 15.70 -2.30 -6.75
N ASP A 388 15.07 -1.83 -7.82
CA ASP A 388 13.70 -2.17 -8.21
C ASP A 388 13.72 -2.51 -9.71
N THR A 389 13.27 -3.71 -10.07
CA THR A 389 13.31 -4.22 -11.44
C THR A 389 11.96 -4.78 -11.84
N LEU A 390 11.48 -4.41 -13.01
CA LEU A 390 10.32 -5.00 -13.65
C LEU A 390 10.76 -5.70 -14.96
N ASN A 391 10.47 -6.97 -15.05
CA ASN A 391 10.68 -7.76 -16.25
C ASN A 391 9.36 -8.33 -16.74
N SER A 392 9.05 -8.17 -18.02
CA SER A 392 7.91 -8.79 -18.68
C SER A 392 8.38 -9.84 -19.69
N ASN A 393 7.52 -10.81 -19.98
CA ASN A 393 7.75 -11.73 -21.09
C ASN A 393 7.41 -11.12 -22.48
N LYS A 394 6.95 -9.87 -22.49
CA LYS A 394 6.69 -9.06 -23.68
C LYS A 394 7.46 -7.76 -23.59
N ASP A 395 7.98 -7.29 -24.72
CA ASP A 395 8.67 -5.99 -24.79
C ASP A 395 7.66 -4.83 -24.79
N THR A 396 6.48 -5.06 -25.35
CA THR A 396 5.42 -4.05 -25.48
C THR A 396 4.04 -4.64 -25.18
N ASP A 397 3.16 -3.78 -24.74
CA ASP A 397 1.73 -4.03 -24.59
C ASP A 397 0.95 -2.85 -25.15
N SER A 398 -0.35 -3.01 -25.44
CA SER A 398 -1.18 -1.92 -25.93
C SER A 398 -2.56 -1.97 -25.32
N PHE A 399 -3.17 -0.80 -25.21
CA PHE A 399 -4.55 -0.61 -24.87
C PHE A 399 -5.17 0.45 -25.79
N TYR A 400 -6.48 0.55 -25.77
CA TYR A 400 -7.22 1.41 -26.69
C TYR A 400 -7.94 2.50 -25.91
N ILE A 401 -8.02 3.70 -26.48
CA ILE A 401 -8.74 4.86 -25.96
C ILE A 401 -9.61 5.48 -27.04
N GLY A 402 -10.49 6.36 -26.63
CA GLY A 402 -11.38 7.11 -27.53
C GLY A 402 -12.65 6.35 -27.92
N PRO A 403 -13.57 7.01 -28.65
CA PRO A 403 -14.84 6.43 -29.03
C PRO A 403 -14.64 5.16 -29.90
N ASN A 404 -15.25 4.04 -29.46
CA ASN A 404 -15.12 2.72 -30.10
C ASN A 404 -13.67 2.20 -30.18
N ASP A 405 -12.83 2.50 -29.19
CA ASP A 405 -11.46 2.02 -29.11
C ASP A 405 -10.64 2.32 -30.38
N ASN A 406 -10.76 3.53 -30.90
CA ASN A 406 -10.20 3.91 -32.19
C ASN A 406 -8.73 4.34 -32.16
N GLN A 407 -8.16 4.58 -30.96
CA GLN A 407 -6.77 4.99 -30.80
C GLN A 407 -6.01 3.98 -29.95
N GLU A 408 -5.00 3.35 -30.54
CA GLU A 408 -4.08 2.45 -29.83
C GLU A 408 -3.00 3.25 -29.09
N VAL A 409 -2.78 2.88 -27.82
CA VAL A 409 -1.71 3.40 -26.97
C VAL A 409 -0.76 2.26 -26.65
N ILE A 410 0.50 2.39 -27.07
CA ILE A 410 1.54 1.37 -26.84
C ILE A 410 2.29 1.70 -25.56
N ARG A 411 2.53 0.68 -24.73
CA ARG A 411 3.41 0.70 -23.56
C ARG A 411 4.66 -0.10 -23.83
N THR A 412 5.81 0.37 -23.40
CA THR A 412 7.05 -0.40 -23.41
C THR A 412 7.28 -0.94 -21.99
N LEU A 413 7.36 -2.26 -21.86
CA LEU A 413 7.36 -2.95 -20.59
C LEU A 413 8.76 -3.19 -20.07
N GLY A 414 8.88 -3.21 -18.72
CA GLY A 414 10.15 -3.44 -18.05
C GLY A 414 10.84 -2.14 -17.64
N TYR A 415 11.65 -2.21 -16.60
CA TYR A 415 12.58 -1.16 -16.18
C TYR A 415 13.56 -1.71 -15.14
N ASP A 416 14.70 -1.03 -15.04
CA ASP A 416 15.61 -1.12 -13.92
C ASP A 416 15.70 0.26 -13.25
N ASN A 417 15.65 0.28 -11.92
CA ASN A 417 15.75 1.50 -11.14
C ASN A 417 16.60 1.23 -9.90
N SER A 418 17.58 2.09 -9.63
CA SER A 418 18.33 2.04 -8.38
C SER A 418 18.33 3.37 -7.66
N MET A 419 18.27 3.32 -6.34
CA MET A 419 18.21 4.49 -5.48
C MET A 419 19.14 4.33 -4.29
N ILE A 420 19.92 5.37 -4.02
CA ILE A 420 20.66 5.53 -2.76
C ILE A 420 20.15 6.74 -2.00
N MET A 421 20.03 6.65 -0.68
CA MET A 421 19.42 7.69 0.13
C MET A 421 20.07 7.76 1.50
N LEU A 422 20.35 8.98 1.94
CA LEU A 422 20.71 9.33 3.32
C LEU A 422 19.52 9.99 3.98
N LYS A 423 19.14 9.56 5.16
CA LYS A 423 17.99 10.05 5.91
C LYS A 423 18.37 10.43 7.32
N ALA A 424 17.90 11.57 7.80
CA ALA A 424 17.94 11.97 9.19
C ALA A 424 16.51 12.10 9.72
N LYS A 425 16.22 11.45 10.83
CA LYS A 425 14.93 11.50 11.52
C LYS A 425 15.10 12.18 12.86
N VAL A 426 14.25 13.12 13.15
CA VAL A 426 14.22 13.83 14.44
C VAL A 426 12.81 13.73 15.01
N GLN A 427 12.71 13.35 16.26
CA GLN A 427 11.47 13.43 17.04
C GLN A 427 11.60 14.56 18.05
N ILE A 428 10.61 15.44 18.08
CA ILE A 428 10.54 16.62 18.93
C ILE A 428 9.46 16.43 19.99
#